data_76fcef541d6f6765cd3804cc82a20923
#
_entry.id   76fcef541d6f6765cd3804cc82a20923
#
_cell.length_a   1.000
_cell.length_b   1.000
_cell.length_c   1.000
_cell.angle_alpha   90.00
_cell.angle_beta   90.00
_cell.angle_gamma   90.00
#
_symmetry.space_group_name_H-M   'P 1'
#
loop_
_entity.id
_entity.type
_entity.pdbx_description
1 polymer ?
#
loop_
_entity_poly.entity_id
_entity_poly.type
_entity_poly.pdbx_seq_one_letter_code
_entity_poly.pdbx_strand_id
1 'polypeptide(L)'
;MVGAVLQHVPILSIASFRTWLASRPDEEHWELIEGVPMMMTPPNRRHQRIASNLESLLNAALKRHNPLLAAYHDIGVNIVSTVPYDPEPDVAVIRDDENPDPRYADRFYLVAEVLSESDKGIIESKRDIYRAHPSCTCILLIRQDRLEITVDSRTGNGWHSQVLHGADKLTLPEFGLSCAVKDVYRDTPLG
;
A
#
# COMPACT_ATOMS: atom_id res chain seq x y z
N MET A 1 -21.84 -27.89 -28.09
CA MET A 1 -20.72 -27.06 -27.67
C MET A 1 -21.26 -25.68 -27.30
N VAL A 2 -21.40 -25.41 -26.00
CA VAL A 2 -21.84 -24.10 -25.52
C VAL A 2 -20.56 -23.24 -25.41
N GLY A 3 -20.43 -22.27 -26.32
CA GLY A 3 -19.32 -21.30 -26.27
C GLY A 3 -19.45 -20.44 -25.00
N ALA A 4 -18.47 -20.47 -24.15
CA ALA A 4 -18.36 -19.52 -23.04
C ALA A 4 -18.26 -18.10 -23.64
N VAL A 5 -19.32 -17.32 -23.47
CA VAL A 5 -19.30 -15.89 -23.73
C VAL A 5 -18.38 -15.30 -22.64
N LEU A 6 -17.16 -14.95 -23.03
CA LEU A 6 -16.30 -14.09 -22.22
C LEU A 6 -17.05 -12.76 -22.03
N GLN A 7 -17.67 -12.58 -20.87
CA GLN A 7 -18.20 -11.28 -20.50
C GLN A 7 -17.01 -10.31 -20.45
N HIS A 8 -17.00 -9.39 -21.38
CA HIS A 8 -16.02 -8.30 -21.39
C HIS A 8 -16.36 -7.40 -20.21
N VAL A 9 -15.60 -7.49 -19.12
CA VAL A 9 -15.73 -6.56 -18.01
C VAL A 9 -15.29 -5.20 -18.55
N PRO A 10 -16.17 -4.18 -18.54
CA PRO A 10 -15.81 -2.87 -19.08
C PRO A 10 -14.68 -2.27 -18.24
N ILE A 11 -13.63 -1.80 -18.90
CA ILE A 11 -12.54 -1.04 -18.27
C ILE A 11 -13.11 0.32 -17.86
N LEU A 12 -13.09 0.61 -16.56
CA LEU A 12 -13.52 1.89 -16.02
C LEU A 12 -12.38 2.90 -15.98
N SER A 13 -12.70 4.16 -16.25
CA SER A 13 -11.80 5.27 -15.89
C SER A 13 -11.84 5.49 -14.37
N ILE A 14 -10.81 6.12 -13.81
CA ILE A 14 -10.77 6.49 -12.39
C ILE A 14 -11.99 7.35 -12.01
N ALA A 15 -12.36 8.34 -12.83
CA ALA A 15 -13.51 9.19 -12.59
C ALA A 15 -14.84 8.41 -12.56
N SER A 16 -15.01 7.48 -13.52
CA SER A 16 -16.19 6.61 -13.54
C SER A 16 -16.24 5.67 -12.35
N PHE A 17 -15.09 5.12 -11.97
CA PHE A 17 -14.97 4.27 -10.78
C PHE A 17 -15.33 5.02 -9.49
N ARG A 18 -14.75 6.19 -9.26
CA ARG A 18 -15.03 7.01 -8.05
C ARG A 18 -16.49 7.46 -7.99
N THR A 19 -17.10 7.79 -9.14
CA THR A 19 -18.54 8.09 -9.21
C THR A 19 -19.39 6.88 -8.84
N TRP A 20 -19.04 5.71 -9.34
CA TRP A 20 -19.70 4.46 -9.01
C TRP A 20 -19.49 4.09 -7.53
N LEU A 21 -18.26 4.21 -7.02
CA LEU A 21 -17.89 3.94 -5.63
C LEU A 21 -18.71 4.80 -4.64
N ALA A 22 -18.93 6.07 -4.96
CA ALA A 22 -19.74 6.98 -4.13
C ALA A 22 -21.21 6.53 -3.97
N SER A 23 -21.68 5.58 -4.79
CA SER A 23 -23.02 4.98 -4.68
C SER A 23 -23.03 3.65 -3.93
N ARG A 24 -21.86 3.15 -3.53
CA ARG A 24 -21.75 1.87 -2.80
C ARG A 24 -21.92 2.09 -1.29
N PRO A 25 -22.32 1.03 -0.56
CA PRO A 25 -22.30 1.05 0.91
C PRO A 25 -20.88 1.33 1.44
N ASP A 26 -20.79 2.13 2.51
CA ASP A 26 -19.50 2.49 3.13
C ASP A 26 -18.74 1.28 3.70
N GLU A 27 -19.43 0.16 3.91
CA GLU A 27 -18.83 -1.10 4.39
C GLU A 27 -18.09 -1.87 3.28
N GLU A 28 -18.33 -1.51 2.02
CA GLU A 28 -17.67 -2.14 0.89
C GLU A 28 -16.35 -1.43 0.59
N HIS A 29 -15.28 -2.21 0.54
CA HIS A 29 -13.96 -1.70 0.18
C HIS A 29 -13.62 -2.13 -1.25
N TRP A 30 -13.37 -1.17 -2.13
CA TRP A 30 -13.13 -1.41 -3.54
C TRP A 30 -11.90 -0.66 -4.03
N GLU A 31 -11.08 -1.34 -4.80
CA GLU A 31 -9.98 -0.74 -5.55
C GLU A 31 -10.19 -0.89 -7.06
N LEU A 32 -9.60 0.01 -7.83
CA LEU A 32 -9.55 -0.12 -9.29
C LEU A 32 -8.16 -0.64 -9.68
N ILE A 33 -8.13 -1.86 -10.22
CA ILE A 33 -6.89 -2.50 -10.68
C ILE A 33 -7.01 -2.76 -12.17
N GLU A 34 -6.14 -2.18 -12.97
CA GLU A 34 -6.15 -2.30 -14.44
C GLU A 34 -7.52 -1.95 -15.07
N GLY A 35 -8.22 -0.96 -14.46
CA GLY A 35 -9.54 -0.54 -14.90
C GLY A 35 -10.68 -1.47 -14.51
N VAL A 36 -10.42 -2.51 -13.71
CA VAL A 36 -11.41 -3.45 -13.19
C VAL A 36 -11.66 -3.16 -11.71
N PRO A 37 -12.91 -2.85 -11.30
CA PRO A 37 -13.26 -2.75 -9.88
C PRO A 37 -13.09 -4.11 -9.19
N MET A 38 -12.32 -4.14 -8.13
CA MET A 38 -12.08 -5.32 -7.32
C MET A 38 -12.53 -5.07 -5.89
N MET A 39 -13.45 -5.91 -5.40
CA MET A 39 -13.87 -5.86 -4.01
C MET A 39 -12.80 -6.51 -3.14
N MET A 40 -12.27 -5.74 -2.21
CA MET A 40 -11.24 -6.20 -1.30
C MET A 40 -11.85 -6.98 -0.13
N THR A 41 -11.17 -8.05 0.27
CA THR A 41 -11.61 -8.81 1.45
C THR A 41 -11.35 -7.98 2.71
N PRO A 42 -12.34 -7.83 3.61
CA PRO A 42 -12.12 -7.11 4.87
C PRO A 42 -10.89 -7.63 5.63
N PRO A 43 -10.00 -6.74 6.09
CA PRO A 43 -8.78 -7.13 6.76
C PRO A 43 -9.07 -7.84 8.09
N ASN A 44 -8.37 -8.93 8.37
CA ASN A 44 -8.47 -9.62 9.65
C ASN A 44 -7.69 -8.87 10.75
N ARG A 45 -7.88 -9.25 12.02
CA ARG A 45 -7.26 -8.57 13.17
C ARG A 45 -5.74 -8.54 13.13
N ARG A 46 -5.10 -9.56 12.55
CA ARG A 46 -3.64 -9.63 12.42
C ARG A 46 -3.16 -8.61 11.41
N HIS A 47 -3.79 -8.55 10.24
CA HIS A 47 -3.52 -7.57 9.21
C HIS A 47 -3.63 -6.14 9.78
N GLN A 48 -4.77 -5.79 10.39
CA GLN A 48 -4.97 -4.48 11.02
C GLN A 48 -3.92 -4.16 12.08
N ARG A 49 -3.51 -5.15 12.91
CA ARG A 49 -2.48 -4.94 13.94
C ARG A 49 -1.12 -4.65 13.33
N ILE A 50 -0.72 -5.36 12.27
CA ILE A 50 0.55 -5.15 11.55
C ILE A 50 0.57 -3.75 10.93
N ALA A 51 -0.48 -3.36 10.22
CA ALA A 51 -0.59 -2.03 9.60
C ALA A 51 -0.53 -0.92 10.65
N SER A 52 -1.29 -1.04 11.75
CA SER A 52 -1.28 -0.08 12.87
C SER A 52 0.07 0.03 13.58
N ASN A 53 0.78 -1.09 13.77
CA ASN A 53 2.13 -1.08 14.34
C ASN A 53 3.10 -0.34 13.43
N LEU A 54 3.07 -0.64 12.13
CA LEU A 54 3.94 0.03 11.15
C LEU A 54 3.69 1.53 11.12
N GLU A 55 2.42 1.96 11.02
CA GLU A 55 2.05 3.37 11.04
C GLU A 55 2.58 4.06 12.30
N SER A 56 2.36 3.47 13.47
CA SER A 56 2.83 4.01 14.75
C SER A 56 4.35 4.16 14.79
N LEU A 57 5.09 3.16 14.31
CA LEU A 57 6.56 3.18 14.23
C LEU A 57 7.05 4.25 13.27
N LEU A 58 6.42 4.38 12.09
CA LEU A 58 6.75 5.42 11.11
C LEU A 58 6.48 6.81 11.69
N ASN A 59 5.29 7.07 12.24
CA ASN A 59 4.95 8.36 12.81
C ASN A 59 5.86 8.77 13.97
N ALA A 60 6.24 7.83 14.85
CA ALA A 60 7.21 8.08 15.91
C ALA A 60 8.61 8.43 15.37
N ALA A 61 9.02 7.83 14.26
CA ALA A 61 10.29 8.13 13.61
C ALA A 61 10.25 9.47 12.86
N LEU A 62 9.21 9.68 12.03
CA LEU A 62 8.99 10.88 11.22
C LEU A 62 8.94 12.15 12.07
N LYS A 63 8.25 12.10 13.22
CA LYS A 63 8.18 13.24 14.15
C LYS A 63 9.54 13.79 14.56
N ARG A 64 10.57 12.94 14.59
CA ARG A 64 11.95 13.33 14.95
C ARG A 64 12.82 13.61 13.73
N HIS A 65 12.57 12.94 12.61
CA HIS A 65 13.43 12.97 11.43
C HIS A 65 12.96 14.00 10.40
N ASN A 66 11.67 13.96 10.04
CA ASN A 66 11.04 14.88 9.10
C ASN A 66 9.57 15.10 9.49
N PRO A 67 9.27 16.09 10.36
CA PRO A 67 7.91 16.31 10.88
C PRO A 67 6.91 16.86 9.85
N LEU A 68 7.33 17.11 8.61
CA LEU A 68 6.44 17.46 7.50
C LEU A 68 5.79 16.22 6.87
N LEU A 69 6.32 15.04 7.15
CA LEU A 69 5.78 13.77 6.67
C LEU A 69 4.95 13.10 7.78
N ALA A 70 3.87 12.44 7.38
CA ALA A 70 3.07 11.60 8.25
C ALA A 70 2.68 10.30 7.55
N ALA A 71 2.52 9.25 8.33
CA ALA A 71 1.98 7.97 7.86
C ALA A 71 0.48 7.91 8.15
N TYR A 72 -0.28 7.43 7.18
CA TYR A 72 -1.73 7.29 7.22
C TYR A 72 -2.15 5.89 6.81
N HIS A 73 -3.26 5.40 7.39
CA HIS A 73 -3.99 4.22 6.92
C HIS A 73 -4.94 4.57 5.79
N ASP A 74 -5.17 3.59 4.92
CA ASP A 74 -6.29 3.54 3.97
C ASP A 74 -6.51 4.87 3.22
N ILE A 75 -5.42 5.52 2.80
CA ILE A 75 -5.48 6.71 1.96
C ILE A 75 -5.25 6.32 0.51
N GLY A 76 -6.18 6.68 -0.38
CA GLY A 76 -6.03 6.45 -1.81
C GLY A 76 -4.80 7.19 -2.37
N VAL A 77 -4.10 6.57 -3.30
CA VAL A 77 -2.96 7.21 -3.97
C VAL A 77 -3.23 7.36 -5.46
N ASN A 78 -3.07 8.58 -5.98
CA ASN A 78 -3.29 8.88 -7.39
C ASN A 78 -2.11 8.38 -8.23
N ILE A 79 -2.41 7.45 -9.14
CA ILE A 79 -1.43 6.85 -10.04
C ILE A 79 -1.53 7.49 -11.42
N VAL A 80 -0.42 8.03 -11.91
CA VAL A 80 -0.31 8.51 -13.29
C VAL A 80 0.08 7.34 -14.19
N SER A 81 -0.91 6.72 -14.83
CA SER A 81 -0.73 5.58 -15.71
C SER A 81 -1.69 5.64 -16.91
N THR A 82 -1.32 5.00 -18.01
CA THR A 82 -2.21 4.82 -19.18
C THR A 82 -3.30 3.78 -18.90
N VAL A 83 -3.07 2.89 -17.96
CA VAL A 83 -4.04 1.91 -17.46
C VAL A 83 -4.60 2.43 -16.14
N PRO A 84 -5.93 2.45 -15.94
CA PRO A 84 -6.52 3.03 -14.73
C PRO A 84 -6.24 2.19 -13.48
N TYR A 85 -5.71 2.86 -12.45
CA TYR A 85 -5.51 2.32 -11.10
C TYR A 85 -5.98 3.33 -10.07
N ASP A 86 -6.67 2.87 -9.03
CA ASP A 86 -7.09 3.66 -7.86
C ASP A 86 -6.89 2.79 -6.61
N PRO A 87 -5.64 2.56 -6.19
CA PRO A 87 -5.31 1.70 -5.06
C PRO A 87 -5.35 2.47 -3.74
N GLU A 88 -5.66 1.74 -2.66
CA GLU A 88 -5.61 2.21 -1.29
C GLU A 88 -4.61 1.35 -0.50
N PRO A 89 -3.33 1.73 -0.43
CA PRO A 89 -2.34 0.97 0.34
C PRO A 89 -2.67 0.99 1.83
N ASP A 90 -2.40 -0.11 2.54
CA ASP A 90 -2.64 -0.24 3.98
C ASP A 90 -1.95 0.84 4.82
N VAL A 91 -0.78 1.31 4.39
CA VAL A 91 -0.10 2.48 4.98
C VAL A 91 0.59 3.27 3.87
N ALA A 92 0.41 4.59 3.87
CA ALA A 92 1.18 5.50 3.02
C ALA A 92 1.83 6.62 3.83
N VAL A 93 3.04 7.01 3.46
CA VAL A 93 3.71 8.20 4.00
C VAL A 93 3.58 9.33 2.98
N ILE A 94 2.93 10.40 3.40
CA ILE A 94 2.65 11.58 2.59
C ILE A 94 3.08 12.87 3.30
N ARG A 95 2.93 13.97 2.59
CA ARG A 95 3.05 15.31 3.11
C ARG A 95 1.74 16.06 2.85
N ASP A 96 1.05 16.48 3.91
CA ASP A 96 -0.31 17.03 3.81
C ASP A 96 -0.41 18.29 2.97
N ASP A 97 0.58 19.19 3.09
CA ASP A 97 0.61 20.46 2.34
C ASP A 97 0.86 20.27 0.83
N GLU A 98 1.23 19.06 0.40
CA GLU A 98 1.36 18.69 -1.03
C GLU A 98 0.13 17.95 -1.57
N ASN A 99 -0.84 17.60 -0.70
CA ASN A 99 -1.99 16.76 -1.03
C ASN A 99 -3.29 17.45 -0.56
N PRO A 100 -3.90 18.29 -1.40
CA PRO A 100 -5.09 19.07 -1.02
C PRO A 100 -6.38 18.24 -0.91
N ASP A 101 -6.45 17.08 -1.59
CA ASP A 101 -7.59 16.17 -1.45
C ASP A 101 -7.46 15.38 -0.13
N PRO A 102 -8.49 15.39 0.74
CA PRO A 102 -8.41 14.71 2.04
C PRO A 102 -8.45 13.18 1.96
N ARG A 103 -8.76 12.59 0.79
CA ARG A 103 -8.91 11.15 0.59
C ARG A 103 -7.87 10.56 -0.34
N TYR A 104 -7.24 11.39 -1.18
CA TYR A 104 -6.31 10.93 -2.21
C TYR A 104 -5.02 11.73 -2.18
N ALA A 105 -3.90 11.03 -2.20
CA ALA A 105 -2.58 11.65 -2.25
C ALA A 105 -2.01 11.62 -3.66
N ASP A 106 -1.69 12.81 -4.21
CA ASP A 106 -0.98 12.96 -5.48
C ASP A 106 0.52 12.68 -5.33
N ARG A 107 1.04 12.87 -4.11
CA ARG A 107 2.45 12.65 -3.77
C ARG A 107 2.57 11.82 -2.50
N PHE A 108 3.16 10.67 -2.65
CA PHE A 108 3.45 9.74 -1.57
C PHE A 108 4.88 9.23 -1.69
N TYR A 109 5.52 8.97 -0.57
CA TYR A 109 6.95 8.65 -0.48
C TYR A 109 7.21 7.20 -0.13
N LEU A 110 6.35 6.62 0.68
CA LEU A 110 6.35 5.21 1.04
C LEU A 110 4.93 4.67 0.94
N VAL A 111 4.80 3.44 0.47
CA VAL A 111 3.58 2.64 0.58
C VAL A 111 3.89 1.29 1.21
N ALA A 112 2.95 0.76 1.96
CA ALA A 112 3.04 -0.58 2.52
C ALA A 112 1.75 -1.35 2.30
N GLU A 113 1.89 -2.63 1.93
CA GLU A 113 0.82 -3.60 1.76
C GLU A 113 1.05 -4.78 2.70
N VAL A 114 0.07 -5.09 3.53
CA VAL A 114 0.07 -6.27 4.40
C VAL A 114 -0.60 -7.41 3.65
N LEU A 115 0.19 -8.33 3.15
CA LEU A 115 -0.25 -9.33 2.17
C LEU A 115 -1.15 -10.41 2.78
N SER A 116 -2.28 -10.64 2.14
CA SER A 116 -3.22 -11.73 2.38
C SER A 116 -3.20 -12.76 1.25
N GLU A 117 -3.99 -13.82 1.39
CA GLU A 117 -4.15 -14.80 0.29
C GLU A 117 -4.88 -14.19 -0.92
N SER A 118 -5.74 -13.19 -0.70
CA SER A 118 -6.48 -12.50 -1.78
C SER A 118 -5.61 -11.61 -2.65
N ASP A 119 -4.43 -11.19 -2.16
CA ASP A 119 -3.52 -10.31 -2.91
C ASP A 119 -2.70 -11.04 -3.98
N LYS A 120 -2.78 -12.39 -3.97
CA LYS A 120 -2.14 -13.21 -5.00
C LYS A 120 -2.68 -12.85 -6.39
N GLY A 121 -1.78 -12.40 -7.25
CA GLY A 121 -2.07 -12.03 -8.64
C GLY A 121 -2.24 -10.54 -8.89
N ILE A 122 -2.48 -9.72 -7.87
CA ILE A 122 -2.61 -8.26 -8.04
C ILE A 122 -1.44 -7.47 -7.43
N ILE A 123 -0.75 -8.05 -6.45
CA ILE A 123 0.30 -7.34 -5.72
C ILE A 123 1.48 -6.92 -6.60
N GLU A 124 1.85 -7.71 -7.59
CA GLU A 124 2.94 -7.33 -8.50
C GLU A 124 2.52 -6.17 -9.40
N SER A 125 1.28 -6.13 -9.89
CA SER A 125 0.74 -4.98 -10.64
C SER A 125 0.73 -3.72 -9.76
N LYS A 126 0.28 -3.80 -8.50
CA LYS A 126 0.33 -2.68 -7.54
C LYS A 126 1.77 -2.22 -7.29
N ARG A 127 2.68 -3.17 -7.07
CA ARG A 127 4.11 -2.90 -6.87
C ARG A 127 4.74 -2.16 -8.05
N ASP A 128 4.40 -2.54 -9.28
CA ASP A 128 4.93 -1.92 -10.48
C ASP A 128 4.42 -0.47 -10.66
N ILE A 129 3.14 -0.21 -10.40
CA ILE A 129 2.60 1.16 -10.48
C ILE A 129 3.17 2.07 -9.38
N TYR A 130 3.40 1.56 -8.17
CA TYR A 130 4.08 2.31 -7.11
C TYR A 130 5.53 2.62 -7.48
N ARG A 131 6.24 1.65 -8.07
CA ARG A 131 7.61 1.85 -8.57
C ARG A 131 7.69 2.88 -9.70
N ALA A 132 6.67 2.95 -10.55
CA ALA A 132 6.59 3.90 -11.64
C ALA A 132 6.32 5.33 -11.15
N HIS A 133 5.72 5.49 -9.96
CA HIS A 133 5.37 6.81 -9.43
C HIS A 133 6.63 7.61 -9.05
N PRO A 134 6.77 8.88 -9.52
CA PRO A 134 8.03 9.62 -9.39
C PRO A 134 8.42 9.95 -7.95
N SER A 135 7.45 10.17 -7.05
CA SER A 135 7.74 10.51 -5.64
C SER A 135 7.88 9.29 -4.73
N CYS A 136 7.43 8.10 -5.14
CA CYS A 136 7.57 6.90 -4.33
C CYS A 136 9.03 6.47 -4.26
N THR A 137 9.58 6.34 -3.07
CA THR A 137 10.97 5.94 -2.83
C THR A 137 11.10 4.63 -2.10
N CYS A 138 10.01 4.17 -1.45
CA CYS A 138 10.01 2.94 -0.66
C CYS A 138 8.68 2.20 -0.79
N ILE A 139 8.75 0.87 -0.94
CA ILE A 139 7.58 -0.02 -0.91
C ILE A 139 7.87 -1.14 0.08
N LEU A 140 6.92 -1.39 0.98
CA LEU A 140 6.99 -2.49 1.93
C LEU A 140 5.90 -3.51 1.60
N LEU A 141 6.29 -4.77 1.37
CA LEU A 141 5.36 -5.88 1.23
C LEU A 141 5.51 -6.76 2.48
N ILE A 142 4.49 -6.78 3.33
CA ILE A 142 4.56 -7.37 4.66
C ILE A 142 3.71 -8.63 4.71
N ARG A 143 4.32 -9.77 4.98
CA ARG A 143 3.59 -11.04 5.11
C ARG A 143 2.83 -11.07 6.43
N GLN A 144 1.51 -11.36 6.38
CA GLN A 144 0.75 -11.52 7.62
C GLN A 144 0.85 -12.92 8.24
N ASP A 145 1.38 -13.89 7.50
CA ASP A 145 1.46 -15.31 7.90
C ASP A 145 2.81 -15.70 8.50
N ARG A 146 3.84 -14.85 8.37
CA ARG A 146 5.20 -15.06 8.88
C ARG A 146 5.96 -13.74 9.04
N LEU A 147 7.03 -13.76 9.85
CA LEU A 147 7.91 -12.60 10.08
C LEU A 147 8.78 -12.34 8.85
N GLU A 148 8.22 -11.72 7.83
CA GLU A 148 8.90 -11.42 6.58
C GLU A 148 8.39 -10.11 5.98
N ILE A 149 9.33 -9.24 5.62
CA ILE A 149 9.06 -7.96 4.96
C ILE A 149 9.97 -7.85 3.74
N THR A 150 9.38 -7.70 2.56
CA THR A 150 10.13 -7.27 1.39
C THR A 150 10.20 -5.75 1.38
N VAL A 151 11.41 -5.22 1.27
CA VAL A 151 11.67 -3.78 1.20
C VAL A 151 12.20 -3.47 -0.20
N ASP A 152 11.45 -2.67 -0.94
CA ASP A 152 11.92 -2.07 -2.18
C ASP A 152 12.34 -0.62 -1.89
N SER A 153 13.55 -0.27 -2.25
CA SER A 153 14.07 1.09 -2.10
C SER A 153 14.53 1.63 -3.44
N ARG A 154 14.16 2.87 -3.75
CA ARG A 154 14.62 3.56 -4.94
C ARG A 154 16.04 4.09 -4.68
N THR A 155 16.94 3.81 -5.60
CA THR A 155 18.34 4.25 -5.57
C THR A 155 18.67 5.02 -6.85
N GLY A 156 19.85 5.63 -6.92
CA GLY A 156 20.33 6.26 -8.15
C GLY A 156 20.45 5.31 -9.35
N ASN A 157 20.51 4.00 -9.10
CA ASN A 157 20.62 2.94 -10.12
C ASN A 157 19.29 2.18 -10.35
N GLY A 158 18.17 2.71 -9.88
CA GLY A 158 16.86 2.08 -9.97
C GLY A 158 16.39 1.49 -8.63
N TRP A 159 15.49 0.50 -8.69
CA TRP A 159 14.95 -0.14 -7.51
C TRP A 159 15.82 -1.30 -7.02
N HIS A 160 16.09 -1.31 -5.72
CA HIS A 160 16.74 -2.42 -5.01
C HIS A 160 15.71 -3.10 -4.13
N SER A 161 15.67 -4.43 -4.15
CA SER A 161 14.75 -5.23 -3.34
C SER A 161 15.54 -6.12 -2.38
N GLN A 162 15.13 -6.16 -1.11
CA GLN A 162 15.66 -7.06 -0.09
C GLN A 162 14.53 -7.69 0.72
N VAL A 163 14.72 -8.90 1.18
CA VAL A 163 13.78 -9.60 2.06
C VAL A 163 14.38 -9.65 3.46
N LEU A 164 13.62 -9.20 4.45
CA LEU A 164 13.97 -9.20 5.86
C LEU A 164 13.13 -10.24 6.60
N HIS A 165 13.74 -10.90 7.57
CA HIS A 165 13.09 -11.92 8.41
C HIS A 165 13.10 -11.50 9.89
N GLY A 166 12.46 -12.28 10.77
CA GLY A 166 12.20 -11.92 12.16
C GLY A 166 13.41 -11.47 12.98
N ALA A 167 14.61 -11.98 12.70
CA ALA A 167 15.85 -11.59 13.39
C ALA A 167 16.49 -10.31 12.83
N ASP A 168 16.04 -9.86 11.65
CA ASP A 168 16.62 -8.74 10.95
C ASP A 168 16.12 -7.39 11.50
N LYS A 169 16.78 -6.34 11.06
CA LYS A 169 16.44 -4.96 11.37
C LYS A 169 15.86 -4.28 10.14
N LEU A 170 14.65 -3.73 10.28
CA LEU A 170 14.06 -2.84 9.30
C LEU A 170 14.67 -1.45 9.47
N THR A 171 15.41 -1.00 8.47
CA THR A 171 16.05 0.32 8.47
C THR A 171 15.62 1.08 7.22
N LEU A 172 14.95 2.22 7.43
CA LEU A 172 14.47 3.13 6.39
C LEU A 172 15.05 4.53 6.67
N PRO A 173 16.27 4.82 6.21
CA PRO A 173 16.98 6.05 6.58
C PRO A 173 16.25 7.32 6.18
N GLU A 174 15.60 7.34 5.02
CA GLU A 174 14.82 8.48 4.50
C GLU A 174 13.66 8.88 5.42
N PHE A 175 13.14 7.90 6.19
CA PHE A 175 12.03 8.09 7.13
C PHE A 175 12.49 8.09 8.60
N GLY A 176 13.81 7.99 8.84
CA GLY A 176 14.39 7.92 10.19
C GLY A 176 13.99 6.69 10.99
N LEU A 177 13.40 5.66 10.34
CA LEU A 177 12.95 4.44 11.00
C LEU A 177 14.10 3.44 11.12
N SER A 178 14.25 2.88 12.33
CA SER A 178 15.11 1.74 12.60
C SER A 178 14.54 0.94 13.77
N CYS A 179 14.01 -0.25 13.48
CA CYS A 179 13.37 -1.16 14.44
C CYS A 179 13.68 -2.62 14.10
N ALA A 180 13.40 -3.55 15.00
CA ALA A 180 13.43 -4.96 14.64
C ALA A 180 12.21 -5.32 13.78
N VAL A 181 12.34 -6.26 12.84
CA VAL A 181 11.19 -6.75 12.05
C VAL A 181 10.04 -7.19 12.94
N LYS A 182 10.32 -7.89 14.04
CA LYS A 182 9.31 -8.33 15.01
C LYS A 182 8.49 -7.18 15.63
N ASP A 183 9.01 -5.96 15.67
CA ASP A 183 8.28 -4.82 16.26
C ASP A 183 7.05 -4.45 15.41
N VAL A 184 7.10 -4.70 14.09
CA VAL A 184 5.96 -4.55 13.18
C VAL A 184 4.87 -5.57 13.47
N TYR A 185 5.24 -6.73 14.01
CA TYR A 185 4.32 -7.83 14.33
C TYR A 185 3.93 -7.90 15.82
N ARG A 186 4.29 -6.89 16.62
CA ARG A 186 3.99 -6.85 18.04
C ARG A 186 2.50 -7.01 18.30
N ASP A 187 2.16 -7.75 19.38
CA ASP A 187 0.78 -8.06 19.76
C ASP A 187 0.00 -8.85 18.69
N THR A 188 0.71 -9.60 17.85
CA THR A 188 0.14 -10.63 16.96
C THR A 188 0.64 -12.00 17.40
N PRO A 189 0.06 -13.12 16.91
CA PRO A 189 0.58 -14.47 17.21
C PRO A 189 2.00 -14.73 16.71
N LEU A 190 2.61 -13.81 15.95
CA LEU A 190 3.94 -13.93 15.35
C LEU A 190 5.01 -13.13 16.12
N GLY A 191 4.63 -12.14 16.92
CA GLY A 191 5.53 -11.24 17.64
C GLY A 191 5.37 -11.22 19.14
#